data_f92b33ab3ea82a58da8079ea1bdc5998
#
_entry.id   f92b33ab3ea82a58da8079ea1bdc5998
#
_cell.length_a   1.000
_cell.length_b   1.000
_cell.length_c   1.000
_cell.angle_alpha   90.00
_cell.angle_beta   90.00
_cell.angle_gamma   90.00
#
_symmetry.space_group_name_H-M   'P 1'
#
loop_
_entity.id
_entity.type
_entity.pdbx_description
1 polymer ?
#
loop_
_entity_poly.entity_id
_entity_poly.type
_entity_poly.pdbx_seq_one_letter_code
_entity_poly.pdbx_strand_id
1 'polypeptide(L)'
;MLKTVVIGNGKLTIEDVVAIAKKQVAVELDCSAEFQRKIDSGAEFLDEALAEHGGIYGVTTGYGDSCTQVLPPEHYSQLPINLTRFHGCGLGDYFDAETTRAIMAVRLNTLAQGFSGVSYALLKIITQFLQNDILPLIPQEGSVGASGDLTPLSYLAGAVIGERDVMYKGERRSSLEVMKELGMTPHKFRPKEAIAIMNGTAAMNAVACMAYSRAEYLSDLACRITAMITVAMKGNAYHYYERLFEAKPHPGLGLSAKKIRDGLNLEVAKNVVPEKIQDPYSLRCAPHVIGLFYDSSAFLRQLIEIELNSANDNPIVDPFTRNIFHGGHFYGGHICLAMDTLKNMVANIADLLDRQMAMIVDIKFNRNLPPNLAGSKGDYDINHGFKAVQIGVSAWTAEALHLTMPMSVFSRSTECHNQDKVSMGTIAARDCIRVLELSEQVAAATLLASAQALRIRLERDEIDVDRLKNLKETYDQVFAKFAPLECDRQLEQDLRNTLELIRSKYYAV
;
A
#
# COMPACT_ATOMS: atom_id res chain seq x y z
N MET A 1 21.09 -7.40 15.78
CA MET A 1 19.84 -8.18 15.84
C MET A 1 18.74 -7.32 15.23
N LEU A 2 17.84 -7.90 14.42
CA LEU A 2 16.66 -7.18 13.93
C LEU A 2 15.77 -6.80 15.13
N LYS A 3 15.11 -5.64 15.03
CA LYS A 3 14.02 -5.27 15.95
C LYS A 3 12.92 -6.33 15.84
N THR A 4 12.26 -6.68 16.93
CA THR A 4 11.17 -7.66 16.94
C THR A 4 9.83 -6.95 17.10
N VAL A 5 8.86 -7.33 16.30
CA VAL A 5 7.44 -7.00 16.48
C VAL A 5 6.75 -8.19 17.15
N VAL A 6 6.15 -7.96 18.31
CA VAL A 6 5.45 -9.00 19.07
C VAL A 6 3.94 -8.83 18.88
N ILE A 7 3.32 -9.75 18.14
CA ILE A 7 1.88 -9.79 17.94
C ILE A 7 1.17 -10.21 19.23
N GLY A 8 0.14 -9.49 19.61
CA GLY A 8 -0.59 -9.72 20.88
C GLY A 8 -0.14 -8.79 22.01
N ASN A 9 0.97 -8.07 21.82
CA ASN A 9 1.48 -7.09 22.78
C ASN A 9 1.41 -5.67 22.23
N GLY A 10 0.26 -5.03 22.37
CA GLY A 10 0.01 -3.67 21.90
C GLY A 10 -0.64 -3.61 20.52
N LYS A 11 -0.69 -2.40 19.96
CA LYS A 11 -1.27 -2.11 18.64
C LYS A 11 -0.18 -2.10 17.58
N LEU A 12 -0.47 -2.67 16.41
CA LEU A 12 0.38 -2.52 15.24
C LEU A 12 0.12 -1.17 14.56
N THR A 13 1.17 -0.63 13.97
CA THR A 13 1.12 0.53 13.07
C THR A 13 1.25 0.09 11.62
N ILE A 14 0.97 1.01 10.68
CA ILE A 14 1.24 0.78 9.25
C ILE A 14 2.71 0.44 9.05
N GLU A 15 3.62 1.13 9.74
CA GLU A 15 5.07 0.92 9.65
C GLU A 15 5.47 -0.48 10.11
N ASP A 16 4.86 -1.01 11.17
CA ASP A 16 5.12 -2.37 11.63
C ASP A 16 4.71 -3.40 10.58
N VAL A 17 3.54 -3.24 9.94
CA VAL A 17 3.08 -4.12 8.85
C VAL A 17 4.04 -4.07 7.67
N VAL A 18 4.47 -2.88 7.25
CA VAL A 18 5.42 -2.70 6.14
C VAL A 18 6.79 -3.29 6.49
N ALA A 19 7.26 -3.11 7.72
CA ALA A 19 8.54 -3.67 8.17
C ALA A 19 8.51 -5.21 8.21
N ILE A 20 7.40 -5.81 8.63
CA ILE A 20 7.18 -7.27 8.56
C ILE A 20 7.17 -7.74 7.11
N ALA A 21 6.41 -7.07 6.25
CA ALA A 21 6.30 -7.37 4.83
C ALA A 21 7.67 -7.41 4.15
N LYS A 22 8.52 -6.45 4.45
CA LYS A 22 9.90 -6.29 3.91
C LYS A 22 10.98 -7.06 4.67
N LYS A 23 10.61 -7.86 5.67
CA LYS A 23 11.56 -8.63 6.52
C LYS A 23 12.61 -7.76 7.21
N GLN A 24 12.25 -6.51 7.54
CA GLN A 24 13.11 -5.57 8.25
C GLN A 24 13.08 -5.78 9.77
N VAL A 25 12.11 -6.57 10.25
CA VAL A 25 11.93 -6.94 11.66
C VAL A 25 11.68 -8.43 11.79
N ALA A 26 11.97 -8.99 12.95
CA ALA A 26 11.51 -10.33 13.31
C ALA A 26 10.06 -10.26 13.80
N VAL A 27 9.31 -11.34 13.64
CA VAL A 27 7.93 -11.46 14.11
C VAL A 27 7.86 -12.53 15.18
N GLU A 28 7.27 -12.20 16.31
CA GLU A 28 7.00 -13.12 17.39
C GLU A 28 5.53 -13.02 17.83
N LEU A 29 5.01 -14.09 18.38
CA LEU A 29 3.72 -14.10 19.06
C LEU A 29 3.94 -13.94 20.55
N ASP A 30 3.11 -13.15 21.23
CA ASP A 30 3.17 -13.07 22.69
C ASP A 30 2.99 -14.47 23.30
N CYS A 31 4.01 -14.92 24.02
CA CYS A 31 4.04 -16.25 24.66
C CYS A 31 3.70 -16.18 26.15
N SER A 32 3.28 -15.03 26.67
CA SER A 32 2.88 -14.90 28.06
C SER A 32 1.69 -15.79 28.38
N ALA A 33 1.67 -16.36 29.59
CA ALA A 33 0.55 -17.19 30.05
C ALA A 33 -0.78 -16.41 30.11
N GLU A 34 -0.71 -15.09 30.28
CA GLU A 34 -1.88 -14.20 30.25
C GLU A 34 -2.47 -14.13 28.85
N PHE A 35 -1.64 -13.86 27.86
CA PHE A 35 -2.09 -13.78 26.46
C PHE A 35 -2.62 -15.12 25.95
N GLN A 36 -1.93 -16.23 26.25
CA GLN A 36 -2.41 -17.57 25.89
C GLN A 36 -3.79 -17.85 26.48
N ARG A 37 -3.97 -17.59 27.79
CA ARG A 37 -5.29 -17.73 28.44
C ARG A 37 -6.35 -16.84 27.84
N LYS A 38 -6.00 -15.59 27.50
CA LYS A 38 -6.91 -14.65 26.81
C LYS A 38 -7.44 -15.25 25.50
N ILE A 39 -6.56 -15.82 24.68
CA ILE A 39 -6.95 -16.40 23.39
C ILE A 39 -7.74 -17.70 23.59
N ASP A 40 -7.22 -18.64 24.36
CA ASP A 40 -7.85 -19.97 24.55
C ASP A 40 -9.19 -19.88 25.27
N SER A 41 -9.40 -18.91 26.16
CA SER A 41 -10.69 -18.70 26.84
C SER A 41 -11.86 -18.47 25.87
N GLY A 42 -11.61 -17.80 24.72
CA GLY A 42 -12.62 -17.62 23.66
C GLY A 42 -12.99 -18.95 22.99
N ALA A 43 -12.00 -19.80 22.74
CA ALA A 43 -12.20 -21.11 22.14
C ALA A 43 -12.88 -22.09 23.13
N GLU A 44 -12.50 -22.06 24.41
CA GLU A 44 -13.12 -22.85 25.48
C GLU A 44 -14.57 -22.44 25.71
N PHE A 45 -14.85 -21.13 25.77
CA PHE A 45 -16.22 -20.64 25.89
C PHE A 45 -17.08 -21.07 24.69
N LEU A 46 -16.53 -21.06 23.48
CA LEU A 46 -17.25 -21.54 22.29
C LEU A 46 -17.61 -23.02 22.41
N ASP A 47 -16.70 -23.88 22.91
CA ASP A 47 -16.98 -25.33 23.12
C ASP A 47 -18.10 -25.52 24.16
N GLU A 48 -18.10 -24.76 25.26
CA GLU A 48 -19.16 -24.79 26.25
C GLU A 48 -20.50 -24.35 25.64
N ALA A 49 -20.51 -23.23 24.88
CA ALA A 49 -21.68 -22.74 24.21
C ALA A 49 -22.25 -23.73 23.18
N LEU A 50 -21.40 -24.49 22.51
CA LEU A 50 -21.81 -25.57 21.59
C LEU A 50 -22.56 -26.69 22.29
N ALA A 51 -22.23 -26.97 23.55
CA ALA A 51 -22.94 -27.99 24.34
C ALA A 51 -24.31 -27.50 24.85
N GLU A 52 -24.46 -26.19 25.06
CA GLU A 52 -25.62 -25.60 25.71
C GLU A 52 -26.63 -24.93 24.74
N HIS A 53 -26.17 -24.40 23.58
CA HIS A 53 -26.96 -23.53 22.71
C HIS A 53 -27.16 -24.14 21.31
N GLY A 54 -28.39 -24.07 20.80
CA GLY A 54 -28.79 -24.75 19.57
C GLY A 54 -28.35 -24.15 18.23
N GLY A 55 -27.90 -22.89 18.15
CA GLY A 55 -27.62 -22.27 16.87
C GLY A 55 -26.51 -21.20 16.92
N ILE A 56 -25.29 -21.55 16.49
CA ILE A 56 -24.17 -20.62 16.31
C ILE A 56 -23.83 -20.56 14.83
N TYR A 57 -23.94 -19.36 14.22
CA TYR A 57 -23.71 -19.15 12.81
C TYR A 57 -22.35 -19.70 12.34
N GLY A 58 -22.38 -20.52 11.29
CA GLY A 58 -21.17 -21.08 10.68
C GLY A 58 -20.40 -22.07 11.56
N VAL A 59 -21.02 -22.52 12.65
CA VAL A 59 -20.46 -23.51 13.56
C VAL A 59 -21.44 -24.70 13.68
N THR A 60 -22.66 -24.42 14.11
CA THR A 60 -23.75 -25.42 14.16
C THR A 60 -24.79 -25.23 13.05
N THR A 61 -24.61 -24.19 12.24
CA THR A 61 -25.44 -23.89 11.06
C THR A 61 -24.59 -23.82 9.81
N GLY A 62 -25.21 -23.86 8.65
CA GLY A 62 -24.57 -23.52 7.38
C GLY A 62 -24.11 -22.06 7.33
N TYR A 63 -23.37 -21.71 6.28
CA TYR A 63 -22.90 -20.36 6.02
C TYR A 63 -23.87 -19.58 5.12
N GLY A 64 -23.86 -18.23 5.24
CA GLY A 64 -24.62 -17.35 4.39
C GLY A 64 -26.12 -17.62 4.43
N ASP A 65 -26.76 -17.77 3.27
CA ASP A 65 -28.20 -18.07 3.16
C ASP A 65 -28.60 -19.40 3.86
N SER A 66 -27.66 -20.34 3.96
CA SER A 66 -27.85 -21.62 4.66
C SER A 66 -27.83 -21.50 6.21
N CYS A 67 -27.77 -20.31 6.77
CA CYS A 67 -27.70 -20.09 8.22
C CYS A 67 -28.91 -20.62 9.01
N THR A 68 -30.03 -20.89 8.34
CA THR A 68 -31.23 -21.50 8.92
C THR A 68 -31.15 -23.03 9.03
N GLN A 69 -30.16 -23.65 8.37
CA GLN A 69 -29.98 -25.11 8.38
C GLN A 69 -29.10 -25.50 9.57
N VAL A 70 -29.70 -26.13 10.57
CA VAL A 70 -28.96 -26.75 11.69
C VAL A 70 -28.27 -28.01 11.20
N LEU A 71 -26.97 -28.13 11.44
CA LEU A 71 -26.17 -29.25 11.01
C LEU A 71 -26.10 -30.35 12.06
N PRO A 72 -26.05 -31.62 11.64
CA PRO A 72 -25.73 -32.72 12.56
C PRO A 72 -24.31 -32.61 13.10
N PRO A 73 -24.05 -32.96 14.38
CA PRO A 73 -22.71 -32.85 15.00
C PRO A 73 -21.58 -33.54 14.24
N GLU A 74 -21.86 -34.63 13.52
CA GLU A 74 -20.90 -35.35 12.70
C GLU A 74 -20.31 -34.52 11.57
N HIS A 75 -20.95 -33.40 11.18
CA HIS A 75 -20.49 -32.52 10.12
C HIS A 75 -19.63 -31.34 10.62
N TYR A 76 -19.59 -31.07 11.94
CA TYR A 76 -18.88 -29.91 12.48
C TYR A 76 -17.37 -29.90 12.19
N SER A 77 -16.73 -31.05 12.07
CA SER A 77 -15.31 -31.16 11.71
C SER A 77 -15.03 -31.01 10.21
N GLN A 78 -16.00 -31.38 9.34
CA GLN A 78 -15.84 -31.32 7.89
C GLN A 78 -16.22 -29.94 7.32
N LEU A 79 -17.20 -29.26 7.93
CA LEU A 79 -17.69 -27.97 7.48
C LEU A 79 -16.58 -26.91 7.35
N PRO A 80 -15.68 -26.71 8.32
CA PRO A 80 -14.56 -25.76 8.23
C PRO A 80 -13.63 -26.07 7.04
N ILE A 81 -13.35 -27.34 6.78
CA ILE A 81 -12.50 -27.78 5.66
C ILE A 81 -13.16 -27.46 4.33
N ASN A 82 -14.45 -27.78 4.19
CA ASN A 82 -15.19 -27.48 2.97
C ASN A 82 -15.28 -25.98 2.70
N LEU A 83 -15.39 -25.14 3.76
CA LEU A 83 -15.37 -23.69 3.62
C LEU A 83 -14.09 -23.21 2.93
N THR A 84 -12.92 -23.71 3.32
CA THR A 84 -11.65 -23.34 2.69
C THR A 84 -11.58 -23.81 1.24
N ARG A 85 -12.18 -24.96 0.92
CA ARG A 85 -12.14 -25.59 -0.40
C ARG A 85 -12.98 -24.83 -1.41
N PHE A 86 -14.27 -24.55 -1.11
CA PHE A 86 -15.15 -23.91 -2.09
C PHE A 86 -14.86 -22.42 -2.31
N HIS A 87 -14.20 -21.75 -1.37
CA HIS A 87 -13.70 -20.39 -1.60
C HIS A 87 -12.33 -20.33 -2.31
N GLY A 88 -11.69 -21.46 -2.56
CA GLY A 88 -10.46 -21.55 -3.34
C GLY A 88 -10.67 -21.39 -4.84
N CYS A 89 -11.30 -20.30 -5.25
CA CYS A 89 -11.72 -20.03 -6.64
C CYS A 89 -11.23 -18.64 -7.14
N GLY A 90 -10.25 -18.03 -6.45
CA GLY A 90 -9.65 -16.78 -6.88
C GLY A 90 -8.83 -16.95 -8.17
N LEU A 91 -8.72 -15.87 -8.93
CA LEU A 91 -8.01 -15.79 -10.20
C LEU A 91 -7.10 -14.56 -10.26
N GLY A 92 -6.56 -14.29 -11.45
CA GLY A 92 -5.56 -13.24 -11.68
C GLY A 92 -4.18 -13.63 -11.17
N ASP A 93 -3.28 -12.66 -11.11
CA ASP A 93 -1.95 -12.85 -10.56
C ASP A 93 -2.01 -13.13 -9.05
N TYR A 94 -0.98 -13.75 -8.51
CA TYR A 94 -0.83 -13.87 -7.06
C TYR A 94 -0.29 -12.57 -6.46
N PHE A 95 -0.67 -12.25 -5.22
CA PHE A 95 0.01 -11.22 -4.45
C PHE A 95 1.50 -11.57 -4.31
N ASP A 96 2.34 -10.54 -4.37
CA ASP A 96 3.77 -10.71 -4.16
C ASP A 96 4.12 -11.12 -2.73
N ALA A 97 5.37 -11.46 -2.51
CA ALA A 97 5.83 -11.96 -1.21
C ALA A 97 5.66 -10.92 -0.09
N GLU A 98 5.88 -9.63 -0.36
CA GLU A 98 5.72 -8.56 0.63
C GLU A 98 4.25 -8.42 1.02
N THR A 99 3.37 -8.32 0.04
CA THR A 99 1.92 -8.20 0.27
C THR A 99 1.35 -9.45 0.97
N THR A 100 1.81 -10.65 0.59
CA THR A 100 1.37 -11.88 1.25
C THR A 100 1.78 -11.92 2.72
N ARG A 101 3.03 -11.53 3.06
CA ARG A 101 3.45 -11.40 4.47
C ARG A 101 2.61 -10.37 5.23
N ALA A 102 2.31 -9.23 4.60
CA ALA A 102 1.44 -8.23 5.19
C ALA A 102 0.04 -8.79 5.48
N ILE A 103 -0.58 -9.53 4.55
CA ILE A 103 -1.90 -10.18 4.73
C ILE A 103 -1.86 -11.13 5.92
N MET A 104 -0.83 -11.97 6.02
CA MET A 104 -0.67 -12.91 7.11
C MET A 104 -0.49 -12.20 8.46
N ALA A 105 0.33 -11.14 8.51
CA ALA A 105 0.58 -10.36 9.73
C ALA A 105 -0.68 -9.64 10.20
N VAL A 106 -1.41 -9.00 9.29
CA VAL A 106 -2.67 -8.32 9.59
C VAL A 106 -3.69 -9.33 10.09
N ARG A 107 -3.82 -10.51 9.44
CA ARG A 107 -4.77 -11.52 9.91
C ARG A 107 -4.39 -12.07 11.28
N LEU A 108 -3.12 -12.35 11.49
CA LEU A 108 -2.64 -12.79 12.79
C LEU A 108 -2.98 -11.76 13.88
N ASN A 109 -2.75 -10.48 13.62
CA ASN A 109 -3.03 -9.42 14.58
C ASN A 109 -4.53 -9.26 14.90
N THR A 110 -5.41 -9.37 13.88
CA THR A 110 -6.85 -9.29 14.12
C THR A 110 -7.37 -10.47 14.94
N LEU A 111 -6.85 -11.69 14.73
CA LEU A 111 -7.17 -12.85 15.54
C LEU A 111 -6.62 -12.72 16.98
N ALA A 112 -5.45 -12.11 17.14
CA ALA A 112 -4.82 -11.84 18.43
C ALA A 112 -5.60 -10.88 19.34
N GLN A 113 -6.65 -10.20 18.80
CA GLN A 113 -7.56 -9.39 19.62
C GLN A 113 -8.35 -10.25 20.63
N GLY A 114 -8.52 -11.56 20.39
CA GLY A 114 -9.10 -12.51 21.34
C GLY A 114 -10.63 -12.61 21.30
N PHE A 115 -11.27 -12.09 20.25
CA PHE A 115 -12.72 -12.14 20.05
C PHE A 115 -13.19 -13.09 18.95
N SER A 116 -12.29 -13.89 18.41
CA SER A 116 -12.58 -14.76 17.27
C SER A 116 -12.94 -16.20 17.67
N GLY A 117 -12.78 -16.57 18.94
CA GLY A 117 -13.04 -17.92 19.43
C GLY A 117 -12.09 -18.96 18.81
N VAL A 118 -10.82 -18.59 18.61
CA VAL A 118 -9.77 -19.44 18.05
C VAL A 118 -8.79 -19.86 19.12
N SER A 119 -8.05 -20.96 18.87
CA SER A 119 -7.01 -21.43 19.79
C SER A 119 -5.69 -20.68 19.61
N TYR A 120 -4.91 -20.59 20.66
CA TYR A 120 -3.52 -20.09 20.59
C TYR A 120 -2.65 -20.91 19.61
N ALA A 121 -2.95 -22.21 19.46
CA ALA A 121 -2.27 -23.09 18.50
C ALA A 121 -2.43 -22.61 17.05
N LEU A 122 -3.60 -22.07 16.69
CA LEU A 122 -3.82 -21.48 15.36
C LEU A 122 -2.95 -20.23 15.14
N LEU A 123 -2.88 -19.33 16.12
CA LEU A 123 -2.02 -18.15 16.02
C LEU A 123 -0.56 -18.54 15.89
N LYS A 124 -0.13 -19.56 16.65
CA LYS A 124 1.25 -20.07 16.62
C LYS A 124 1.64 -20.59 15.23
N ILE A 125 0.77 -21.36 14.54
CA ILE A 125 1.11 -21.89 13.23
C ILE A 125 1.19 -20.78 12.17
N ILE A 126 0.30 -19.77 12.21
CA ILE A 126 0.40 -18.60 11.31
C ILE A 126 1.70 -17.84 11.57
N THR A 127 2.10 -17.67 12.84
CA THR A 127 3.38 -17.05 13.20
C THR A 127 4.56 -17.85 12.66
N GLN A 128 4.53 -19.18 12.76
CA GLN A 128 5.58 -20.06 12.21
C GLN A 128 5.67 -19.95 10.68
N PHE A 129 4.55 -19.79 9.98
CA PHE A 129 4.54 -19.55 8.53
C PHE A 129 5.27 -18.24 8.19
N LEU A 130 4.99 -17.15 8.93
CA LEU A 130 5.70 -15.86 8.76
C LEU A 130 7.20 -16.00 9.07
N GLN A 131 7.56 -16.65 10.16
CA GLN A 131 8.96 -16.80 10.59
C GLN A 131 9.79 -17.64 9.61
N ASN A 132 9.18 -18.65 8.98
CA ASN A 132 9.84 -19.53 8.02
C ASN A 132 9.65 -19.12 6.57
N ASP A 133 9.00 -17.97 6.32
CA ASP A 133 8.71 -17.44 4.98
C ASP A 133 7.92 -18.43 4.10
N ILE A 134 6.95 -19.11 4.71
CA ILE A 134 6.00 -20.01 4.01
C ILE A 134 4.82 -19.15 3.57
N LEU A 135 4.77 -18.78 2.29
CA LEU A 135 3.83 -17.80 1.77
C LEU A 135 2.74 -18.46 0.95
N PRO A 136 1.48 -18.48 1.41
CA PRO A 136 0.36 -18.96 0.61
C PRO A 136 0.28 -18.21 -0.73
N LEU A 137 0.00 -18.94 -1.82
CA LEU A 137 -0.22 -18.34 -3.14
C LEU A 137 -1.64 -17.76 -3.20
N ILE A 138 -1.78 -16.51 -2.80
CA ILE A 138 -3.07 -15.82 -2.67
C ILE A 138 -3.38 -15.07 -3.98
N PRO A 139 -4.43 -15.47 -4.75
CA PRO A 139 -4.85 -14.73 -5.94
C PRO A 139 -5.39 -13.34 -5.58
N GLN A 140 -5.14 -12.38 -6.46
CA GLN A 140 -5.56 -11.00 -6.27
C GLN A 140 -7.05 -10.77 -6.56
N GLU A 141 -7.71 -11.65 -7.32
CA GLU A 141 -9.05 -11.44 -7.83
C GLU A 141 -10.06 -12.40 -7.22
N GLY A 142 -11.32 -11.95 -7.13
CA GLY A 142 -12.44 -12.76 -6.64
C GLY A 142 -13.07 -12.31 -5.34
N SER A 143 -12.55 -11.23 -4.67
CA SER A 143 -13.18 -10.65 -3.49
C SER A 143 -13.97 -9.39 -3.83
N VAL A 144 -15.24 -9.35 -3.48
CA VAL A 144 -16.09 -8.14 -3.49
C VAL A 144 -16.21 -7.51 -2.09
N GLY A 145 -15.49 -8.06 -1.10
CA GLY A 145 -15.58 -7.62 0.29
C GLY A 145 -16.94 -7.90 0.93
N ALA A 146 -17.57 -9.02 0.58
CA ALA A 146 -18.92 -9.36 1.06
C ALA A 146 -18.94 -9.69 2.56
N SER A 147 -18.15 -10.69 2.96
CA SER A 147 -17.87 -11.02 4.36
C SER A 147 -16.39 -10.74 4.67
N GLY A 148 -15.91 -9.57 4.27
CA GLY A 148 -14.50 -9.28 4.14
C GLY A 148 -13.88 -10.03 2.97
N ASP A 149 -12.69 -10.60 3.18
CA ASP A 149 -11.83 -11.17 2.15
C ASP A 149 -11.86 -12.70 2.10
N LEU A 150 -13.05 -13.31 2.02
CA LEU A 150 -13.21 -14.77 2.11
C LEU A 150 -12.30 -15.53 1.12
N THR A 151 -12.36 -15.17 -0.17
CA THR A 151 -11.58 -15.85 -1.21
C THR A 151 -10.07 -15.74 -0.95
N PRO A 152 -9.43 -14.57 -0.82
CA PRO A 152 -8.00 -14.52 -0.57
C PRO A 152 -7.58 -15.19 0.74
N LEU A 153 -8.35 -15.03 1.81
CA LEU A 153 -8.00 -15.61 3.11
C LEU A 153 -8.23 -17.13 3.17
N SER A 154 -9.04 -17.71 2.25
CA SER A 154 -9.18 -19.17 2.13
C SER A 154 -7.87 -19.87 1.76
N TYR A 155 -6.97 -19.16 1.08
CA TYR A 155 -5.65 -19.70 0.73
C TYR A 155 -4.72 -19.78 1.93
N LEU A 156 -4.78 -18.81 2.85
CA LEU A 156 -4.10 -18.91 4.14
C LEU A 156 -4.68 -20.04 4.98
N ALA A 157 -6.02 -20.10 5.11
CA ALA A 157 -6.71 -21.14 5.86
C ALA A 157 -6.39 -22.56 5.34
N GLY A 158 -6.42 -22.74 4.02
CA GLY A 158 -6.05 -24.01 3.41
C GLY A 158 -4.57 -24.37 3.53
N ALA A 159 -3.67 -23.37 3.52
CA ALA A 159 -2.24 -23.62 3.66
C ALA A 159 -1.87 -24.12 5.07
N VAL A 160 -2.45 -23.56 6.13
CA VAL A 160 -2.14 -23.98 7.51
C VAL A 160 -2.62 -25.39 7.84
N ILE A 161 -3.58 -25.94 7.08
CA ILE A 161 -4.01 -27.35 7.20
C ILE A 161 -3.33 -28.29 6.19
N GLY A 162 -2.41 -27.75 5.35
CA GLY A 162 -1.65 -28.57 4.40
C GLY A 162 -2.33 -28.82 3.06
N GLU A 163 -3.42 -28.12 2.70
CA GLU A 163 -4.20 -28.36 1.48
C GLU A 163 -3.92 -27.39 0.32
N ARG A 164 -3.00 -26.42 0.46
CA ARG A 164 -2.70 -25.45 -0.58
C ARG A 164 -1.22 -25.43 -0.93
N ASP A 165 -0.93 -24.85 -2.09
CA ASP A 165 0.45 -24.55 -2.46
C ASP A 165 0.90 -23.24 -1.82
N VAL A 166 2.19 -23.19 -1.57
CA VAL A 166 2.90 -22.04 -1.00
C VAL A 166 4.14 -21.72 -1.82
N MET A 167 4.58 -20.49 -1.75
CA MET A 167 5.93 -20.09 -2.16
C MET A 167 6.87 -20.33 -0.98
N TYR A 168 7.89 -21.13 -1.17
CA TYR A 168 8.91 -21.42 -0.16
C TYR A 168 10.29 -21.50 -0.80
N LYS A 169 11.23 -20.68 -0.33
CA LYS A 169 12.60 -20.55 -0.91
C LYS A 169 12.60 -20.25 -2.41
N GLY A 170 11.62 -19.48 -2.90
CA GLY A 170 11.49 -19.13 -4.31
C GLY A 170 10.83 -20.18 -5.20
N GLU A 171 10.35 -21.28 -4.64
CA GLU A 171 9.69 -22.38 -5.36
C GLU A 171 8.23 -22.56 -4.91
N ARG A 172 7.35 -22.86 -5.86
CA ARG A 172 5.97 -23.28 -5.58
C ARG A 172 5.97 -24.74 -5.12
N ARG A 173 5.48 -24.98 -3.92
CA ARG A 173 5.46 -26.30 -3.29
C ARG A 173 4.17 -26.53 -2.53
N SER A 174 3.83 -27.80 -2.30
CA SER A 174 2.73 -28.17 -1.40
C SER A 174 3.05 -27.71 0.03
N SER A 175 2.11 -27.02 0.70
CA SER A 175 2.27 -26.63 2.10
C SER A 175 2.52 -27.81 3.03
N LEU A 176 1.85 -28.95 2.75
CA LEU A 176 2.05 -30.19 3.52
C LEU A 176 3.50 -30.71 3.45
N GLU A 177 4.12 -30.65 2.26
CA GLU A 177 5.52 -31.09 2.08
C GLU A 177 6.49 -30.16 2.81
N VAL A 178 6.28 -28.84 2.68
CA VAL A 178 7.09 -27.84 3.37
C VAL A 178 6.97 -27.98 4.90
N MET A 179 5.75 -28.17 5.40
CA MET A 179 5.52 -28.38 6.82
C MET A 179 6.23 -29.64 7.33
N LYS A 180 6.16 -30.75 6.58
CA LYS A 180 6.89 -31.99 6.92
C LYS A 180 8.41 -31.78 6.95
N GLU A 181 8.97 -31.08 5.96
CA GLU A 181 10.39 -30.72 5.90
C GLU A 181 10.84 -29.97 7.16
N LEU A 182 9.99 -29.07 7.68
CA LEU A 182 10.26 -28.24 8.86
C LEU A 182 9.85 -28.87 10.18
N GLY A 183 9.36 -30.13 10.18
CA GLY A 183 8.87 -30.79 11.39
C GLY A 183 7.58 -30.15 11.96
N MET A 184 6.84 -29.43 11.15
CA MET A 184 5.57 -28.81 11.53
C MET A 184 4.42 -29.79 11.29
N THR A 185 3.41 -29.75 12.18
CA THR A 185 2.18 -30.52 12.01
C THR A 185 1.09 -29.62 11.43
N PRO A 186 0.37 -30.05 10.37
CA PRO A 186 -0.80 -29.34 9.88
C PRO A 186 -1.83 -29.07 10.99
N HIS A 187 -2.38 -27.88 11.01
CA HIS A 187 -3.38 -27.51 11.98
C HIS A 187 -4.67 -28.30 11.73
N LYS A 188 -5.34 -28.70 12.79
CA LYS A 188 -6.69 -29.30 12.73
C LYS A 188 -7.68 -28.26 13.24
N PHE A 189 -8.54 -27.79 12.35
CA PHE A 189 -9.53 -26.78 12.74
C PHE A 189 -10.45 -27.28 13.85
N ARG A 190 -10.59 -26.45 14.87
CA ARG A 190 -11.73 -26.49 15.77
C ARG A 190 -12.95 -25.86 15.06
N PRO A 191 -14.16 -26.10 15.54
CA PRO A 191 -15.34 -25.37 15.07
C PRO A 191 -15.08 -23.85 15.07
N LYS A 192 -15.51 -23.14 14.04
CA LYS A 192 -15.29 -21.70 13.80
C LYS A 192 -13.89 -21.29 13.28
N GLU A 193 -12.81 -22.00 13.51
CA GLU A 193 -11.46 -21.50 13.18
C GLU A 193 -11.27 -21.17 11.69
N ALA A 194 -11.84 -21.96 10.78
CA ALA A 194 -11.75 -21.65 9.34
C ALA A 194 -12.47 -20.34 9.00
N ILE A 195 -13.72 -20.16 9.46
CA ILE A 195 -14.43 -18.92 9.22
C ILE A 195 -13.74 -17.75 9.93
N ALA A 196 -13.15 -17.98 11.12
CA ALA A 196 -12.39 -16.94 11.82
C ALA A 196 -11.16 -16.47 11.03
N ILE A 197 -10.47 -17.35 10.30
CA ILE A 197 -9.37 -16.93 9.41
C ILE A 197 -9.91 -16.20 8.18
N MET A 198 -11.00 -16.65 7.60
CA MET A 198 -11.46 -16.22 6.29
C MET A 198 -12.36 -14.99 6.32
N ASN A 199 -13.18 -14.86 7.34
CA ASN A 199 -14.13 -13.78 7.51
C ASN A 199 -13.45 -12.56 8.14
N GLY A 200 -13.25 -11.52 7.35
CA GLY A 200 -12.60 -10.29 7.82
C GLY A 200 -11.83 -9.55 6.73
N THR A 201 -11.28 -8.40 7.08
CA THR A 201 -10.76 -7.38 6.16
C THR A 201 -9.24 -7.42 5.97
N ALA A 202 -8.58 -8.51 6.35
CA ALA A 202 -7.13 -8.53 6.48
C ALA A 202 -6.38 -8.36 5.13
N ALA A 203 -6.92 -8.89 4.00
CA ALA A 203 -6.24 -8.73 2.72
C ALA A 203 -6.35 -7.28 2.23
N MET A 204 -7.57 -6.70 2.22
CA MET A 204 -7.73 -5.29 1.82
C MET A 204 -6.96 -4.33 2.72
N ASN A 205 -6.90 -4.60 4.03
CA ASN A 205 -6.19 -3.75 4.99
C ASN A 205 -4.66 -3.86 4.86
N ALA A 206 -4.13 -5.05 4.61
CA ALA A 206 -2.71 -5.23 4.33
C ALA A 206 -2.28 -4.45 3.08
N VAL A 207 -3.04 -4.57 2.00
CA VAL A 207 -2.82 -3.80 0.76
C VAL A 207 -2.92 -2.29 1.05
N ALA A 208 -3.86 -1.86 1.89
CA ALA A 208 -4.00 -0.45 2.29
C ALA A 208 -2.79 0.07 3.08
N CYS A 209 -2.21 -0.73 3.98
CA CYS A 209 -0.97 -0.37 4.69
C CYS A 209 0.19 -0.16 3.71
N MET A 210 0.36 -1.08 2.76
CA MET A 210 1.39 -0.98 1.73
C MET A 210 1.18 0.26 0.84
N ALA A 211 -0.06 0.50 0.40
CA ALA A 211 -0.42 1.65 -0.42
C ALA A 211 -0.17 2.98 0.29
N TYR A 212 -0.58 3.10 1.56
CA TYR A 212 -0.38 4.31 2.35
C TYR A 212 1.11 4.67 2.49
N SER A 213 1.95 3.71 2.84
CA SER A 213 3.40 3.91 2.99
C SER A 213 4.10 4.34 1.69
N ARG A 214 3.63 3.84 0.53
CA ARG A 214 4.13 4.25 -0.79
C ARG A 214 3.68 5.66 -1.14
N ALA A 215 2.40 5.98 -0.90
CA ALA A 215 1.82 7.31 -1.18
C ALA A 215 2.49 8.41 -0.35
N GLU A 216 2.81 8.14 0.90
CA GLU A 216 3.52 9.07 1.78
C GLU A 216 4.89 9.44 1.20
N TYR A 217 5.70 8.45 0.84
CA TYR A 217 7.01 8.68 0.24
C TYR A 217 6.90 9.35 -1.14
N LEU A 218 5.93 8.95 -1.97
CA LEU A 218 5.71 9.57 -3.28
C LEU A 218 5.34 11.05 -3.16
N SER A 219 4.56 11.43 -2.13
CA SER A 219 4.20 12.82 -1.86
C SER A 219 5.43 13.67 -1.48
N ASP A 220 6.31 13.09 -0.66
CA ASP A 220 7.58 13.71 -0.30
C ASP A 220 8.51 13.86 -1.51
N LEU A 221 8.63 12.83 -2.32
CA LEU A 221 9.41 12.84 -3.56
C LEU A 221 8.87 13.85 -4.58
N ALA A 222 7.55 14.00 -4.69
CA ALA A 222 6.92 15.00 -5.54
C ALA A 222 7.27 16.43 -5.12
N CYS A 223 7.34 16.72 -3.83
CA CYS A 223 7.85 17.99 -3.31
C CYS A 223 9.32 18.20 -3.72
N ARG A 224 10.14 17.18 -3.60
CA ARG A 224 11.56 17.22 -3.98
C ARG A 224 11.76 17.45 -5.49
N ILE A 225 11.04 16.71 -6.32
CA ILE A 225 11.04 16.88 -7.78
C ILE A 225 10.57 18.30 -8.17
N THR A 226 9.51 18.79 -7.54
CA THR A 226 9.01 20.15 -7.77
C THR A 226 10.08 21.20 -7.44
N ALA A 227 10.81 21.05 -6.33
CA ALA A 227 11.92 21.92 -5.98
C ALA A 227 13.05 21.87 -7.04
N MET A 228 13.46 20.68 -7.48
CA MET A 228 14.46 20.50 -8.54
C MET A 228 14.05 21.20 -9.84
N ILE A 229 12.80 21.03 -10.25
CA ILE A 229 12.26 21.68 -11.45
C ILE A 229 12.17 23.20 -11.27
N THR A 230 11.79 23.67 -10.09
CA THR A 230 11.78 25.12 -9.80
C THR A 230 13.17 25.73 -9.97
N VAL A 231 14.23 25.07 -9.53
CA VAL A 231 15.62 25.53 -9.74
C VAL A 231 16.00 25.46 -11.21
N ALA A 232 15.74 24.33 -11.88
CA ALA A 232 16.05 24.14 -13.30
C ALA A 232 15.35 25.16 -14.21
N MET A 233 14.13 25.54 -13.84
CA MET A 233 13.31 26.55 -14.55
C MET A 233 13.65 27.98 -14.15
N LYS A 234 14.64 28.23 -13.25
CA LYS A 234 14.90 29.56 -12.69
C LYS A 234 13.60 30.19 -12.16
N GLY A 235 12.75 29.35 -11.53
CA GLY A 235 11.42 29.72 -11.07
C GLY A 235 11.43 30.68 -9.87
N ASN A 236 10.28 31.26 -9.60
CA ASN A 236 10.11 32.20 -8.50
C ASN A 236 9.90 31.45 -7.18
N ALA A 237 10.93 31.38 -6.34
CA ALA A 237 10.90 30.72 -5.04
C ALA A 237 9.91 31.35 -4.04
N TYR A 238 9.49 32.60 -4.25
CA TYR A 238 8.50 33.26 -3.39
C TYR A 238 7.10 32.65 -3.50
N HIS A 239 6.83 31.82 -4.51
CA HIS A 239 5.58 31.03 -4.58
C HIS A 239 5.44 30.04 -3.40
N TYR A 240 6.53 29.73 -2.71
CA TYR A 240 6.56 28.82 -1.57
C TYR A 240 6.83 29.52 -0.25
N TYR A 241 6.76 30.88 -0.21
CA TYR A 241 7.04 31.67 0.97
C TYR A 241 5.96 31.46 2.04
N GLU A 242 6.39 31.31 3.29
CA GLU A 242 5.53 30.91 4.42
C GLU A 242 4.30 31.79 4.62
N ARG A 243 4.49 33.13 4.55
CA ARG A 243 3.40 34.09 4.72
C ARG A 243 2.26 33.95 3.72
N LEU A 244 2.53 33.39 2.53
CA LEU A 244 1.50 33.12 1.54
C LEU A 244 0.52 32.05 2.04
N PHE A 245 1.02 31.05 2.75
CA PHE A 245 0.24 29.91 3.24
C PHE A 245 -0.45 30.20 4.59
N GLU A 246 0.02 31.20 5.35
CA GLU A 246 -0.73 31.71 6.51
C GLU A 246 -2.06 32.35 6.12
N ALA A 247 -2.17 32.92 4.90
CA ALA A 247 -3.41 33.50 4.39
C ALA A 247 -4.46 32.44 4.02
N LYS A 248 -4.05 31.19 3.78
CA LYS A 248 -4.92 30.03 3.52
C LYS A 248 -4.41 28.82 4.35
N PRO A 249 -4.74 28.76 5.67
CA PRO A 249 -4.00 27.97 6.64
C PRO A 249 -4.41 26.49 6.71
N HIS A 250 -4.44 25.78 5.57
CA HIS A 250 -4.49 24.32 5.59
C HIS A 250 -3.12 23.77 5.99
N PRO A 251 -3.00 22.93 7.04
CA PRO A 251 -1.71 22.46 7.55
C PRO A 251 -0.87 21.73 6.51
N GLY A 252 -1.48 20.85 5.73
CA GLY A 252 -0.78 20.08 4.68
C GLY A 252 -0.32 20.95 3.51
N LEU A 253 -1.07 22.01 3.20
CA LEU A 253 -0.67 23.01 2.23
C LEU A 253 0.62 23.70 2.66
N GLY A 254 0.68 24.16 3.92
CA GLY A 254 1.86 24.79 4.52
C GLY A 254 3.05 23.82 4.60
N LEU A 255 2.80 22.57 4.95
CA LEU A 255 3.83 21.52 5.03
C LEU A 255 4.43 21.23 3.66
N SER A 256 3.59 21.05 2.62
CA SER A 256 4.05 20.82 1.25
C SER A 256 4.90 22.02 0.74
N ALA A 257 4.43 23.24 0.96
CA ALA A 257 5.18 24.43 0.60
C ALA A 257 6.53 24.50 1.35
N LYS A 258 6.55 24.12 2.64
CA LYS A 258 7.78 24.04 3.43
C LYS A 258 8.76 23.03 2.85
N LYS A 259 8.31 21.80 2.54
CA LYS A 259 9.16 20.75 1.95
C LYS A 259 9.77 21.19 0.61
N ILE A 260 8.99 21.84 -0.26
CA ILE A 260 9.51 22.41 -1.51
C ILE A 260 10.53 23.51 -1.20
N ARG A 261 10.19 24.44 -0.31
CA ARG A 261 11.07 25.57 0.09
C ARG A 261 12.37 25.09 0.72
N ASP A 262 12.33 24.04 1.56
CA ASP A 262 13.52 23.45 2.18
C ASP A 262 14.49 22.88 1.12
N GLY A 263 13.98 22.43 -0.05
CA GLY A 263 14.79 22.08 -1.21
C GLY A 263 15.42 23.26 -1.93
N LEU A 264 14.90 24.49 -1.74
CA LEU A 264 15.36 25.69 -2.41
C LEU A 264 16.33 26.47 -1.49
N ASN A 265 17.48 26.90 -2.02
CA ASN A 265 18.36 27.83 -1.29
C ASN A 265 17.79 29.24 -1.39
N LEU A 266 16.92 29.64 -0.45
CA LEU A 266 16.25 30.95 -0.48
C LEU A 266 17.21 32.13 -0.36
N GLU A 267 18.33 32.01 0.34
CA GLU A 267 19.31 33.11 0.47
C GLU A 267 19.92 33.45 -0.89
N VAL A 268 20.22 32.44 -1.69
CA VAL A 268 20.67 32.62 -3.07
C VAL A 268 19.52 33.06 -3.96
N ALA A 269 18.32 32.51 -3.77
CA ALA A 269 17.13 32.83 -4.57
C ALA A 269 16.68 34.29 -4.39
N LYS A 270 16.88 34.93 -3.24
CA LYS A 270 16.58 36.35 -2.99
C LYS A 270 17.29 37.30 -3.95
N ASN A 271 18.45 36.91 -4.46
CA ASN A 271 19.26 37.72 -5.36
C ASN A 271 18.92 37.47 -6.84
N VAL A 272 18.01 36.54 -7.13
CA VAL A 272 17.58 36.22 -8.49
C VAL A 272 16.28 36.95 -8.76
N VAL A 273 16.31 37.92 -9.67
CA VAL A 273 15.10 38.54 -10.18
C VAL A 273 14.38 37.51 -11.06
N PRO A 274 13.16 37.08 -10.70
CA PRO A 274 12.46 36.11 -11.53
C PRO A 274 12.11 36.73 -12.88
N GLU A 275 12.35 35.99 -13.96
CA GLU A 275 12.03 36.43 -15.32
C GLU A 275 10.52 36.68 -15.48
N LYS A 276 9.70 35.90 -14.75
CA LYS A 276 8.26 36.08 -14.68
C LYS A 276 7.82 36.23 -13.22
N ILE A 277 6.89 37.12 -12.97
CA ILE A 277 6.29 37.33 -11.65
C ILE A 277 5.57 36.05 -11.19
N GLN A 278 4.92 35.34 -12.11
CA GLN A 278 4.17 34.12 -11.82
C GLN A 278 4.62 32.98 -12.74
N ASP A 279 5.04 31.89 -12.14
CA ASP A 279 5.26 30.63 -12.84
C ASP A 279 3.94 29.93 -13.20
N PRO A 280 3.95 28.94 -14.12
CA PRO A 280 2.78 28.11 -14.41
C PRO A 280 2.21 27.44 -13.14
N TYR A 281 0.94 27.07 -13.20
CA TYR A 281 0.24 26.45 -12.06
C TYR A 281 0.90 25.17 -11.57
N SER A 282 1.48 24.37 -12.46
CA SER A 282 2.19 23.17 -12.08
C SER A 282 3.39 23.40 -11.15
N LEU A 283 3.95 24.62 -11.09
CA LEU A 283 4.93 25.01 -10.09
C LEU A 283 4.25 25.71 -8.91
N ARG A 284 3.62 26.88 -9.13
CA ARG A 284 3.13 27.69 -8.01
C ARG A 284 1.95 27.11 -7.24
N CYS A 285 1.18 26.22 -7.87
CA CYS A 285 0.08 25.51 -7.21
C CYS A 285 0.45 24.08 -6.77
N ALA A 286 1.69 23.63 -6.94
CA ALA A 286 2.12 22.31 -6.50
C ALA A 286 1.79 22.05 -5.01
N PRO A 287 1.99 23.00 -4.08
CA PRO A 287 1.59 22.80 -2.68
C PRO A 287 0.11 22.51 -2.52
N HIS A 288 -0.76 23.07 -3.37
CA HIS A 288 -2.21 22.89 -3.33
C HIS A 288 -2.66 21.51 -3.81
N VAL A 289 -1.84 20.84 -4.63
CA VAL A 289 -2.09 19.47 -5.09
C VAL A 289 -1.51 18.48 -4.10
N ILE A 290 -0.22 18.56 -3.78
CA ILE A 290 0.47 17.62 -2.90
C ILE A 290 -0.04 17.74 -1.45
N GLY A 291 -0.34 18.96 -1.01
CA GLY A 291 -0.80 19.25 0.35
C GLY A 291 -2.09 18.54 0.75
N LEU A 292 -2.93 18.16 -0.21
CA LEU A 292 -4.16 17.38 0.05
C LEU A 292 -3.83 16.03 0.70
N PHE A 293 -2.73 15.40 0.30
CA PHE A 293 -2.30 14.16 0.96
C PHE A 293 -1.98 14.42 2.44
N TYR A 294 -1.19 15.44 2.76
CA TYR A 294 -0.81 15.73 4.15
C TYR A 294 -2.00 16.15 5.01
N ASP A 295 -2.96 16.91 4.46
CA ASP A 295 -4.18 17.27 5.17
C ASP A 295 -5.08 16.07 5.46
N SER A 296 -5.07 15.07 4.59
CA SER A 296 -5.92 13.86 4.70
C SER A 296 -5.22 12.70 5.39
N SER A 297 -3.89 12.71 5.45
CA SER A 297 -3.07 11.56 5.86
C SER A 297 -3.41 11.04 7.26
N ALA A 298 -3.63 11.92 8.23
CA ALA A 298 -3.99 11.53 9.59
C ALA A 298 -5.34 10.80 9.66
N PHE A 299 -6.33 11.27 8.91
CA PHE A 299 -7.64 10.63 8.82
C PHE A 299 -7.56 9.26 8.13
N LEU A 300 -6.86 9.17 7.01
CA LEU A 300 -6.69 7.89 6.30
C LEU A 300 -5.92 6.88 7.14
N ARG A 301 -4.84 7.30 7.79
CA ARG A 301 -4.08 6.48 8.75
C ARG A 301 -4.98 5.96 9.86
N GLN A 302 -5.79 6.82 10.44
CA GLN A 302 -6.72 6.43 11.51
C GLN A 302 -7.69 5.32 11.06
N LEU A 303 -8.27 5.43 9.86
CA LEU A 303 -9.17 4.40 9.32
C LEU A 303 -8.44 3.07 9.16
N ILE A 304 -7.25 3.08 8.60
CA ILE A 304 -6.45 1.88 8.35
C ILE A 304 -5.98 1.24 9.67
N GLU A 305 -5.47 2.02 10.62
CA GLU A 305 -4.93 1.49 11.88
C GLU A 305 -6.01 1.04 12.87
N ILE A 306 -7.21 1.64 12.86
CA ILE A 306 -8.35 1.11 13.62
C ILE A 306 -8.72 -0.27 13.07
N GLU A 307 -8.88 -0.41 11.76
CA GLU A 307 -9.21 -1.69 11.13
C GLU A 307 -8.13 -2.74 11.36
N LEU A 308 -6.85 -2.35 11.28
CA LEU A 308 -5.69 -3.19 11.56
C LEU A 308 -5.72 -3.82 12.96
N ASN A 309 -6.23 -3.08 13.95
CA ASN A 309 -6.24 -3.46 15.36
C ASN A 309 -7.64 -3.84 15.86
N SER A 310 -8.54 -4.21 14.96
CA SER A 310 -9.91 -4.61 15.28
C SER A 310 -10.09 -6.13 15.16
N ALA A 311 -11.03 -6.67 15.94
CA ALA A 311 -11.62 -7.98 15.63
C ALA A 311 -12.69 -7.77 14.56
N ASN A 312 -12.51 -8.33 13.39
CA ASN A 312 -13.33 -8.04 12.21
C ASN A 312 -13.92 -9.28 11.53
N ASP A 313 -14.26 -10.29 12.31
CA ASP A 313 -14.98 -11.49 11.83
C ASP A 313 -16.45 -11.54 12.35
N ASN A 314 -17.15 -12.64 12.09
CA ASN A 314 -18.50 -12.93 12.54
C ASN A 314 -18.70 -14.45 12.66
N PRO A 315 -19.27 -14.93 13.77
CA PRO A 315 -19.68 -14.19 14.96
C PRO A 315 -18.48 -13.74 15.83
N ILE A 316 -18.67 -12.68 16.59
CA ILE A 316 -17.77 -12.28 17.68
C ILE A 316 -18.04 -13.13 18.89
N VAL A 317 -17.00 -13.70 19.46
CA VAL A 317 -17.04 -14.55 20.67
C VAL A 317 -16.41 -13.78 21.81
N ASP A 318 -17.21 -13.36 22.78
CA ASP A 318 -16.74 -12.63 23.96
C ASP A 318 -16.75 -13.54 25.19
N PRO A 319 -15.58 -14.08 25.61
CA PRO A 319 -15.48 -14.94 26.76
C PRO A 319 -15.71 -14.20 28.08
N PHE A 320 -15.51 -12.87 28.13
CA PHE A 320 -15.64 -12.09 29.37
C PHE A 320 -17.10 -11.88 29.77
N THR A 321 -17.94 -11.54 28.81
CA THR A 321 -19.37 -11.38 29.02
C THR A 321 -20.15 -12.66 28.76
N ARG A 322 -19.46 -13.71 28.29
CA ARG A 322 -20.02 -15.03 27.90
C ARG A 322 -21.17 -14.87 26.89
N ASN A 323 -20.92 -14.08 25.87
CA ASN A 323 -21.88 -13.81 24.79
C ASN A 323 -21.26 -14.10 23.40
N ILE A 324 -22.12 -14.48 22.46
CA ILE A 324 -21.80 -14.62 21.04
C ILE A 324 -22.66 -13.63 20.29
N PHE A 325 -22.00 -12.70 19.60
CA PHE A 325 -22.68 -11.63 18.86
C PHE A 325 -22.58 -11.86 17.35
N HIS A 326 -23.73 -11.80 16.69
CA HIS A 326 -23.80 -11.90 15.23
C HIS A 326 -23.94 -10.50 14.64
N GLY A 327 -23.00 -10.09 13.79
CA GLY A 327 -22.95 -8.73 13.24
C GLY A 327 -22.16 -8.63 11.94
N GLY A 328 -21.89 -7.40 11.52
CA GLY A 328 -21.24 -7.09 10.25
C GLY A 328 -19.81 -6.56 10.38
N HIS A 329 -19.04 -6.99 11.38
CA HIS A 329 -17.69 -6.47 11.65
C HIS A 329 -16.67 -6.74 10.53
N PHE A 330 -17.00 -7.64 9.62
CA PHE A 330 -16.25 -7.92 8.39
C PHE A 330 -16.44 -6.88 7.27
N TYR A 331 -17.30 -5.86 7.47
CA TYR A 331 -17.62 -4.89 6.42
C TYR A 331 -16.49 -3.85 6.24
N GLY A 332 -15.69 -4.00 5.20
CA GLY A 332 -14.49 -3.18 4.93
C GLY A 332 -14.76 -1.80 4.32
N GLY A 333 -15.86 -1.13 4.69
CA GLY A 333 -16.23 0.18 4.13
C GLY A 333 -15.22 1.29 4.44
N HIS A 334 -14.59 1.25 5.62
CA HIS A 334 -13.55 2.21 6.00
C HIS A 334 -12.30 2.09 5.14
N ILE A 335 -11.87 0.86 4.83
CA ILE A 335 -10.73 0.63 3.93
C ILE A 335 -11.08 1.02 2.50
N CYS A 336 -12.31 0.72 2.04
CA CYS A 336 -12.76 1.15 0.71
C CYS A 336 -12.71 2.68 0.58
N LEU A 337 -13.25 3.42 1.56
CA LEU A 337 -13.20 4.88 1.58
C LEU A 337 -11.76 5.41 1.59
N ALA A 338 -10.89 4.84 2.42
CA ALA A 338 -9.51 5.24 2.51
C ALA A 338 -8.78 5.06 1.17
N MET A 339 -8.97 3.93 0.50
CA MET A 339 -8.31 3.61 -0.76
C MET A 339 -8.87 4.38 -1.95
N ASP A 340 -10.20 4.57 -2.03
CA ASP A 340 -10.84 5.41 -3.04
C ASP A 340 -10.37 6.88 -2.93
N THR A 341 -10.18 7.38 -1.71
CA THR A 341 -9.66 8.74 -1.47
C THR A 341 -8.17 8.82 -1.82
N LEU A 342 -7.37 7.86 -1.38
CA LEU A 342 -5.92 7.85 -1.58
C LEU A 342 -5.56 7.76 -3.06
N LYS A 343 -6.19 6.87 -3.84
CA LYS A 343 -5.89 6.74 -5.27
C LYS A 343 -6.19 8.02 -6.06
N ASN A 344 -7.23 8.77 -5.67
CA ASN A 344 -7.55 10.04 -6.29
C ASN A 344 -6.42 11.08 -6.06
N MET A 345 -5.95 11.21 -4.83
CA MET A 345 -4.86 12.14 -4.49
C MET A 345 -3.56 11.77 -5.19
N VAL A 346 -3.21 10.49 -5.23
CA VAL A 346 -2.01 9.98 -5.89
C VAL A 346 -2.05 10.23 -7.41
N ALA A 347 -3.18 9.98 -8.06
CA ALA A 347 -3.34 10.28 -9.49
C ALA A 347 -3.21 11.78 -9.81
N ASN A 348 -3.69 12.67 -8.92
CA ASN A 348 -3.48 14.12 -9.06
C ASN A 348 -2.01 14.52 -8.90
N ILE A 349 -1.23 13.83 -8.06
CA ILE A 349 0.23 14.04 -7.99
C ILE A 349 0.88 13.62 -9.31
N ALA A 350 0.46 12.50 -9.91
CA ALA A 350 0.95 12.09 -11.23
C ALA A 350 0.63 13.14 -12.31
N ASP A 351 -0.60 13.67 -12.33
CA ASP A 351 -0.99 14.73 -13.27
C ASP A 351 -0.15 16.01 -13.09
N LEU A 352 0.12 16.39 -11.84
CA LEU A 352 1.02 17.50 -11.52
C LEU A 352 2.42 17.29 -12.12
N LEU A 353 3.00 16.12 -11.89
CA LEU A 353 4.35 15.79 -12.38
C LEU A 353 4.38 15.67 -13.91
N ASP A 354 3.32 15.16 -14.56
CA ASP A 354 3.19 15.15 -16.02
C ASP A 354 3.22 16.59 -16.59
N ARG A 355 2.50 17.53 -15.97
CA ARG A 355 2.55 18.95 -16.38
C ARG A 355 3.93 19.55 -16.19
N GLN A 356 4.62 19.22 -15.11
CA GLN A 356 5.99 19.64 -14.86
C GLN A 356 6.95 19.05 -15.88
N MET A 357 6.80 17.76 -16.21
CA MET A 357 7.60 17.09 -17.25
C MET A 357 7.38 17.74 -18.62
N ALA A 358 6.14 17.97 -19.02
CA ALA A 358 5.82 18.61 -20.29
C ALA A 358 6.45 20.02 -20.40
N MET A 359 6.43 20.78 -19.31
CA MET A 359 7.00 22.13 -19.27
C MET A 359 8.51 22.14 -19.43
N ILE A 360 9.23 21.23 -18.77
CA ILE A 360 10.71 21.27 -18.75
C ILE A 360 11.32 20.74 -20.05
N VAL A 361 10.60 19.94 -20.83
CA VAL A 361 11.09 19.43 -22.14
C VAL A 361 10.75 20.36 -23.32
N ASP A 362 9.77 21.28 -23.17
CA ASP A 362 9.32 22.16 -24.24
C ASP A 362 10.12 23.47 -24.26
N ILE A 363 10.83 23.73 -25.36
CA ILE A 363 11.65 24.94 -25.55
C ILE A 363 10.88 26.24 -25.43
N LYS A 364 9.56 26.23 -25.61
CA LYS A 364 8.73 27.42 -25.45
C LYS A 364 8.57 27.83 -23.98
N PHE A 365 8.79 26.91 -23.07
CA PHE A 365 8.56 27.12 -21.64
C PHE A 365 9.80 26.90 -20.78
N ASN A 366 10.78 26.09 -21.23
CA ASN A 366 11.90 25.63 -20.43
C ASN A 366 13.06 26.64 -20.27
N ARG A 367 12.85 27.88 -20.68
CA ARG A 367 13.83 28.97 -20.48
C ARG A 367 15.20 28.65 -21.06
N ASN A 368 15.23 28.34 -22.35
CA ASN A 368 16.44 28.03 -23.13
C ASN A 368 17.21 26.75 -22.75
N LEU A 369 16.59 25.82 -22.03
CA LEU A 369 17.11 24.45 -22.00
C LEU A 369 16.97 23.84 -23.41
N PRO A 370 17.82 22.85 -23.75
CA PRO A 370 17.73 22.18 -25.07
C PRO A 370 16.36 21.52 -25.27
N PRO A 371 15.93 21.35 -26.52
CA PRO A 371 14.68 20.62 -26.80
C PRO A 371 14.74 19.22 -26.19
N ASN A 372 13.70 18.86 -25.47
CA ASN A 372 13.56 17.58 -24.76
C ASN A 372 14.73 17.23 -23.81
N LEU A 373 15.48 18.22 -23.35
CA LEU A 373 16.66 18.06 -22.48
C LEU A 373 17.75 17.20 -23.13
N ALA A 374 17.90 17.21 -24.46
CA ALA A 374 18.97 16.52 -25.13
C ALA A 374 20.32 17.07 -24.64
N GLY A 375 21.20 16.18 -24.16
CA GLY A 375 22.48 16.55 -23.56
C GLY A 375 23.60 16.83 -24.58
N SER A 376 23.38 16.49 -25.85
CA SER A 376 24.37 16.64 -26.92
C SER A 376 24.73 18.10 -27.16
N LYS A 377 25.99 18.38 -27.26
CA LYS A 377 26.50 19.74 -27.55
C LYS A 377 26.35 20.05 -29.04
N GLY A 378 25.13 20.38 -29.49
CA GLY A 378 24.86 20.85 -30.83
C GLY A 378 24.17 19.87 -31.79
N ASP A 379 24.14 18.58 -31.51
CA ASP A 379 23.54 17.57 -32.40
C ASP A 379 22.05 17.32 -32.10
N TYR A 380 21.28 18.43 -31.93
CA TYR A 380 19.84 18.36 -31.61
C TYR A 380 18.98 17.88 -32.78
N ASP A 381 19.52 17.86 -34.00
CA ASP A 381 18.81 17.39 -35.18
C ASP A 381 18.60 15.88 -35.17
N ILE A 382 19.45 15.15 -34.49
CA ILE A 382 19.44 13.68 -34.41
C ILE A 382 19.24 13.12 -33.00
N ASN A 383 19.32 13.97 -31.96
CA ASN A 383 19.13 13.55 -30.56
C ASN A 383 17.87 14.19 -29.98
N HIS A 384 17.00 13.36 -29.40
CA HIS A 384 15.67 13.73 -28.98
C HIS A 384 15.46 13.61 -27.44
N GLY A 385 16.48 13.19 -26.69
CA GLY A 385 16.48 13.18 -25.22
C GLY A 385 15.23 12.52 -24.60
N PHE A 386 14.52 13.24 -23.76
CA PHE A 386 13.33 12.76 -23.04
C PHE A 386 12.03 12.82 -23.83
N LYS A 387 12.05 13.06 -25.14
CA LYS A 387 10.84 13.23 -25.98
C LYS A 387 9.86 12.05 -25.83
N ALA A 388 10.33 10.83 -26.03
CA ALA A 388 9.49 9.64 -25.92
C ALA A 388 9.12 9.32 -24.46
N VAL A 389 9.97 9.64 -23.50
CA VAL A 389 9.69 9.48 -22.07
C VAL A 389 8.52 10.37 -21.65
N GLN A 390 8.47 11.62 -22.11
CA GLN A 390 7.34 12.52 -21.84
C GLN A 390 6.01 11.96 -22.40
N ILE A 391 6.02 11.35 -23.57
CA ILE A 391 4.83 10.66 -24.12
C ILE A 391 4.40 9.52 -23.21
N GLY A 392 5.36 8.71 -22.72
CA GLY A 392 5.11 7.64 -21.75
C GLY A 392 4.52 8.16 -20.44
N VAL A 393 5.06 9.27 -19.92
CA VAL A 393 4.54 9.94 -18.70
C VAL A 393 3.08 10.32 -18.86
N SER A 394 2.69 10.93 -19.99
CA SER A 394 1.29 11.27 -20.26
C SER A 394 0.38 10.03 -20.39
N ALA A 395 0.89 8.92 -20.95
CA ALA A 395 0.12 7.68 -21.04
C ALA A 395 -0.12 7.06 -19.65
N TRP A 396 0.90 6.96 -18.82
CA TRP A 396 0.80 6.45 -17.45
C TRP A 396 -0.11 7.32 -16.58
N THR A 397 -0.02 8.63 -16.73
CA THR A 397 -0.91 9.58 -16.02
C THR A 397 -2.37 9.40 -16.44
N ALA A 398 -2.64 9.28 -17.74
CA ALA A 398 -4.00 9.08 -18.24
C ALA A 398 -4.62 7.78 -17.69
N GLU A 399 -3.85 6.69 -17.65
CA GLU A 399 -4.29 5.42 -17.05
C GLU A 399 -4.52 5.58 -15.53
N ALA A 400 -3.62 6.25 -14.80
CA ALA A 400 -3.79 6.50 -13.37
C ALA A 400 -5.08 7.30 -13.07
N LEU A 401 -5.34 8.35 -13.84
CA LEU A 401 -6.56 9.16 -13.70
C LEU A 401 -7.83 8.36 -14.04
N HIS A 402 -7.77 7.49 -15.04
CA HIS A 402 -8.90 6.61 -15.39
C HIS A 402 -9.32 5.69 -14.23
N LEU A 403 -8.36 5.20 -13.45
CA LEU A 403 -8.58 4.29 -12.32
C LEU A 403 -9.10 4.98 -11.04
N THR A 404 -9.35 6.29 -11.06
CA THR A 404 -9.81 7.02 -9.85
C THR A 404 -11.28 6.83 -9.52
N MET A 405 -12.07 6.18 -10.39
CA MET A 405 -13.49 5.92 -10.12
C MET A 405 -13.67 5.20 -8.78
N PRO A 406 -14.47 5.74 -7.85
CA PRO A 406 -14.66 5.12 -6.54
C PRO A 406 -15.31 3.73 -6.65
N MET A 407 -14.69 2.71 -6.05
CA MET A 407 -15.25 1.36 -6.03
C MET A 407 -16.43 1.21 -5.07
N SER A 408 -16.50 2.04 -4.04
CA SER A 408 -17.59 2.09 -3.06
C SER A 408 -18.98 2.26 -3.67
N VAL A 409 -19.08 2.83 -4.89
CA VAL A 409 -20.36 3.02 -5.59
C VAL A 409 -20.84 1.77 -6.35
N PHE A 410 -20.00 0.74 -6.47
CA PHE A 410 -20.27 -0.48 -7.27
C PHE A 410 -20.67 -1.69 -6.42
N SER A 411 -21.28 -1.49 -5.26
CA SER A 411 -21.75 -2.60 -4.44
C SER A 411 -22.62 -3.59 -5.22
N ARG A 412 -22.49 -4.87 -4.89
CA ARG A 412 -23.19 -5.98 -5.53
C ARG A 412 -24.02 -6.75 -4.51
N SER A 413 -25.04 -7.44 -5.00
CA SER A 413 -25.75 -8.46 -4.24
C SER A 413 -25.20 -9.83 -4.62
N THR A 414 -24.77 -10.60 -3.64
CA THR A 414 -24.17 -11.93 -3.81
C THR A 414 -24.80 -12.96 -2.90
N GLU A 415 -24.52 -14.20 -3.09
CA GLU A 415 -24.87 -15.32 -2.23
C GLU A 415 -26.38 -15.33 -1.88
N CYS A 416 -27.20 -15.63 -2.89
CA CYS A 416 -28.67 -15.71 -2.77
C CYS A 416 -29.32 -14.44 -2.18
N HIS A 417 -28.69 -13.27 -2.39
CA HIS A 417 -29.09 -11.96 -1.83
C HIS A 417 -28.93 -11.85 -0.30
N ASN A 418 -28.34 -12.83 0.37
CA ASN A 418 -28.00 -12.72 1.79
C ASN A 418 -26.87 -11.67 1.99
N GLN A 419 -25.97 -11.56 1.04
CA GLN A 419 -24.91 -10.54 0.99
C GLN A 419 -25.29 -9.44 -0.03
N ASP A 420 -26.40 -8.74 0.24
CA ASP A 420 -27.01 -7.78 -0.69
C ASP A 420 -26.32 -6.41 -0.74
N LYS A 421 -25.43 -6.15 0.20
CA LYS A 421 -24.58 -4.93 0.27
C LYS A 421 -23.15 -5.29 0.65
N VAL A 422 -22.19 -5.05 -0.27
CA VAL A 422 -20.77 -5.41 -0.10
C VAL A 422 -19.87 -4.18 -0.17
N SER A 423 -18.68 -4.26 0.44
CA SER A 423 -17.80 -3.10 0.64
C SER A 423 -16.97 -2.71 -0.57
N MET A 424 -16.58 -3.65 -1.42
CA MET A 424 -15.65 -3.49 -2.55
C MET A 424 -14.22 -3.09 -2.14
N GLY A 425 -13.86 -3.22 -0.86
CA GLY A 425 -12.61 -2.70 -0.30
C GLY A 425 -11.35 -3.29 -0.93
N THR A 426 -11.34 -4.58 -1.24
CA THR A 426 -10.20 -5.27 -1.87
C THR A 426 -9.91 -4.74 -3.27
N ILE A 427 -10.96 -4.48 -4.06
CA ILE A 427 -10.81 -3.91 -5.41
C ILE A 427 -10.30 -2.47 -5.29
N ALA A 428 -10.89 -1.65 -4.40
CA ALA A 428 -10.41 -0.28 -4.16
C ALA A 428 -8.92 -0.24 -3.77
N ALA A 429 -8.48 -1.18 -2.93
CA ALA A 429 -7.09 -1.28 -2.51
C ALA A 429 -6.15 -1.70 -3.66
N ARG A 430 -6.56 -2.65 -4.48
CA ARG A 430 -5.81 -3.07 -5.68
C ARG A 430 -5.71 -1.95 -6.72
N ASP A 431 -6.81 -1.24 -6.98
CA ASP A 431 -6.82 -0.07 -7.87
C ASP A 431 -5.86 1.02 -7.35
N CYS A 432 -5.84 1.24 -6.02
CA CYS A 432 -4.91 2.18 -5.40
C CYS A 432 -3.44 1.77 -5.63
N ILE A 433 -3.10 0.49 -5.50
CA ILE A 433 -1.77 -0.03 -5.83
C ILE A 433 -1.43 0.21 -7.30
N ARG A 434 -2.38 -0.05 -8.24
CA ARG A 434 -2.13 0.19 -9.66
C ARG A 434 -1.92 1.67 -9.97
N VAL A 435 -2.70 2.55 -9.37
CA VAL A 435 -2.50 4.01 -9.48
C VAL A 435 -1.13 4.42 -8.94
N LEU A 436 -0.70 3.86 -7.82
CA LEU A 436 0.64 4.11 -7.27
C LEU A 436 1.75 3.65 -8.21
N GLU A 437 1.65 2.46 -8.79
CA GLU A 437 2.63 1.96 -9.77
C GLU A 437 2.82 2.92 -10.94
N LEU A 438 1.72 3.39 -11.51
CA LEU A 438 1.72 4.34 -12.62
C LEU A 438 2.30 5.70 -12.18
N SER A 439 1.93 6.18 -11.01
CA SER A 439 2.39 7.47 -10.47
C SER A 439 3.88 7.43 -10.11
N GLU A 440 4.38 6.32 -9.62
CA GLU A 440 5.82 6.10 -9.39
C GLU A 440 6.62 6.07 -10.70
N GLN A 441 6.05 5.52 -11.79
CA GLN A 441 6.65 5.59 -13.13
C GLN A 441 6.76 7.04 -13.60
N VAL A 442 5.71 7.83 -13.42
CA VAL A 442 5.70 9.27 -13.71
C VAL A 442 6.77 10.00 -12.88
N ALA A 443 6.85 9.71 -11.59
CA ALA A 443 7.85 10.29 -10.69
C ALA A 443 9.28 9.90 -11.07
N ALA A 444 9.52 8.63 -11.45
CA ALA A 444 10.82 8.15 -11.89
C ALA A 444 11.30 8.91 -13.14
N ALA A 445 10.45 9.02 -14.14
CA ALA A 445 10.76 9.75 -15.37
C ALA A 445 11.02 11.24 -15.11
N THR A 446 10.17 11.88 -14.30
CA THR A 446 10.28 13.30 -14.00
C THR A 446 11.49 13.61 -13.11
N LEU A 447 11.86 12.70 -12.20
CA LEU A 447 13.08 12.82 -11.39
C LEU A 447 14.33 12.79 -12.28
N LEU A 448 14.45 11.83 -13.20
CA LEU A 448 15.59 11.76 -14.13
C LEU A 448 15.68 13.01 -15.02
N ALA A 449 14.54 13.45 -15.55
CA ALA A 449 14.48 14.66 -16.38
C ALA A 449 14.85 15.92 -15.60
N SER A 450 14.39 16.06 -14.35
CA SER A 450 14.72 17.20 -13.49
C SER A 450 16.23 17.25 -13.15
N ALA A 451 16.84 16.09 -12.86
CA ALA A 451 18.28 15.99 -12.64
C ALA A 451 19.08 16.35 -13.89
N GLN A 452 18.69 15.85 -15.07
CA GLN A 452 19.31 16.20 -16.35
C GLN A 452 19.22 17.71 -16.63
N ALA A 453 18.07 18.32 -16.38
CA ALA A 453 17.89 19.77 -16.55
C ALA A 453 18.79 20.59 -15.63
N LEU A 454 18.91 20.20 -14.36
CA LEU A 454 19.83 20.84 -13.42
C LEU A 454 21.27 20.70 -13.87
N ARG A 455 21.69 19.53 -14.34
CA ARG A 455 23.01 19.28 -14.87
C ARG A 455 23.33 20.22 -16.03
N ILE A 456 22.42 20.32 -17.02
CA ILE A 456 22.60 21.22 -18.17
C ILE A 456 22.77 22.68 -17.72
N ARG A 457 22.00 23.12 -16.72
CA ARG A 457 22.14 24.47 -16.15
C ARG A 457 23.51 24.71 -15.51
N LEU A 458 24.01 23.72 -14.74
CA LEU A 458 25.33 23.78 -14.09
C LEU A 458 26.44 23.79 -15.14
N GLU A 459 26.38 22.94 -16.19
CA GLU A 459 27.39 22.88 -17.26
C GLU A 459 27.44 24.16 -18.12
N ARG A 460 26.37 24.94 -18.11
CA ARG A 460 26.28 26.23 -18.82
C ARG A 460 26.60 27.43 -17.92
N ASP A 461 27.01 27.19 -16.67
CA ASP A 461 27.21 28.25 -15.67
C ASP A 461 25.98 29.17 -15.48
N GLU A 462 24.77 28.62 -15.74
CA GLU A 462 23.52 29.37 -15.62
C GLU A 462 22.93 29.35 -14.21
N ILE A 463 23.34 28.40 -13.39
CA ILE A 463 23.09 28.32 -11.95
C ILE A 463 24.37 27.93 -11.23
N ASP A 464 24.53 28.41 -9.99
CA ASP A 464 25.59 28.04 -9.08
C ASP A 464 25.27 26.71 -8.39
N VAL A 465 26.28 25.92 -8.07
CA VAL A 465 26.17 24.70 -7.26
C VAL A 465 25.52 24.94 -5.91
N ASP A 466 25.70 26.14 -5.34
CA ASP A 466 25.05 26.57 -4.09
C ASP A 466 23.52 26.60 -4.20
N ARG A 467 22.97 26.72 -5.42
CA ARG A 467 21.53 26.57 -5.66
C ARG A 467 21.03 25.15 -5.39
N LEU A 468 21.90 24.15 -5.49
CA LEU A 468 21.60 22.76 -5.22
C LEU A 468 21.81 22.34 -3.76
N LYS A 469 22.25 23.24 -2.87
CA LYS A 469 22.68 22.88 -1.51
C LYS A 469 21.79 21.81 -0.85
N ASN A 470 20.52 22.05 -0.80
CA ASN A 470 19.55 21.14 -0.16
C ASN A 470 19.00 20.05 -1.12
N LEU A 471 19.27 20.15 -2.42
CA LEU A 471 18.88 19.17 -3.44
C LEU A 471 20.07 18.30 -3.86
N LYS A 472 21.28 18.66 -3.40
CA LYS A 472 22.52 18.03 -3.86
C LYS A 472 22.56 16.55 -3.58
N GLU A 473 22.10 16.11 -2.42
CA GLU A 473 22.04 14.70 -2.06
C GLU A 473 21.17 13.91 -3.05
N THR A 474 19.94 14.35 -3.32
CA THR A 474 19.04 13.72 -4.29
C THR A 474 19.65 13.74 -5.69
N TYR A 475 20.24 14.88 -6.10
CA TYR A 475 20.93 15.02 -7.39
C TYR A 475 22.09 14.02 -7.54
N ASP A 476 22.97 13.93 -6.53
CA ASP A 476 24.09 13.00 -6.53
C ASP A 476 23.61 11.52 -6.52
N GLN A 477 22.56 11.21 -5.76
CA GLN A 477 21.95 9.87 -5.73
C GLN A 477 21.39 9.47 -7.11
N VAL A 478 20.80 10.40 -7.85
CA VAL A 478 20.34 10.13 -9.22
C VAL A 478 21.52 9.78 -10.09
N PHE A 479 22.57 10.63 -10.15
CA PHE A 479 23.71 10.40 -11.02
C PHE A 479 24.66 9.28 -10.57
N ALA A 480 24.55 8.81 -9.33
CA ALA A 480 25.21 7.59 -8.88
C ALA A 480 24.64 6.32 -9.56
N LYS A 481 23.43 6.39 -10.14
CA LYS A 481 22.71 5.25 -10.74
C LYS A 481 22.24 5.50 -12.17
N PHE A 482 22.20 6.74 -12.62
CA PHE A 482 21.78 7.16 -13.95
C PHE A 482 22.93 7.84 -14.68
N ALA A 483 23.35 7.28 -15.81
CA ALA A 483 24.32 7.95 -16.68
C ALA A 483 23.62 9.13 -17.38
N PRO A 484 24.24 10.33 -17.38
CA PRO A 484 23.68 11.46 -18.09
C PRO A 484 23.36 11.15 -19.56
N LEU A 485 22.27 11.76 -20.06
CA LEU A 485 21.82 11.55 -21.43
C LEU A 485 22.54 12.52 -22.38
N GLU A 486 23.71 12.13 -22.82
CA GLU A 486 24.51 12.91 -23.81
C GLU A 486 24.04 12.68 -25.24
N CYS A 487 23.74 11.44 -25.59
CA CYS A 487 23.18 11.02 -26.86
C CYS A 487 21.97 10.11 -26.61
N ASP A 488 21.09 9.99 -27.60
CA ASP A 488 19.93 9.11 -27.50
C ASP A 488 20.36 7.64 -27.25
N ARG A 489 19.72 7.02 -26.29
CA ARG A 489 19.88 5.61 -25.92
C ARG A 489 18.56 5.08 -25.32
N GLN A 490 18.47 3.79 -25.21
CA GLN A 490 17.34 3.16 -24.51
C GLN A 490 17.34 3.55 -23.04
N LEU A 491 16.19 4.05 -22.54
CA LEU A 491 16.01 4.50 -21.15
C LEU A 491 15.18 3.53 -20.31
N GLU A 492 14.66 2.44 -20.89
CA GLU A 492 13.79 1.52 -20.16
C GLU A 492 14.45 0.99 -18.87
N GLN A 493 15.72 0.57 -18.97
CA GLN A 493 16.42 0.02 -17.80
C GLN A 493 16.70 1.09 -16.74
N ASP A 494 17.01 2.33 -17.16
CA ASP A 494 17.19 3.45 -16.22
C ASP A 494 15.90 3.77 -15.46
N LEU A 495 14.75 3.76 -16.16
CA LEU A 495 13.44 3.98 -15.58
C LEU A 495 13.08 2.86 -14.61
N ARG A 496 13.31 1.57 -14.97
CA ARG A 496 13.07 0.43 -14.09
C ARG A 496 13.94 0.50 -12.83
N ASN A 497 15.22 0.78 -12.98
CA ASN A 497 16.15 0.92 -11.86
C ASN A 497 15.70 2.07 -10.92
N THR A 498 15.31 3.21 -11.49
CA THR A 498 14.83 4.37 -10.72
C THR A 498 13.53 4.04 -10.00
N LEU A 499 12.63 3.29 -10.63
CA LEU A 499 11.38 2.83 -10.03
C LEU A 499 11.64 1.94 -8.80
N GLU A 500 12.57 0.97 -8.90
CA GLU A 500 12.96 0.13 -7.76
C GLU A 500 13.60 0.94 -6.63
N LEU A 501 14.41 1.95 -6.96
CA LEU A 501 14.99 2.86 -5.99
C LEU A 501 13.91 3.73 -5.29
N ILE A 502 12.87 4.16 -6.00
CA ILE A 502 11.71 4.84 -5.39
C ILE A 502 10.99 3.91 -4.43
N ARG A 503 10.68 2.67 -4.84
CA ARG A 503 10.00 1.66 -4.01
C ARG A 503 10.80 1.29 -2.75
N SER A 504 12.13 1.32 -2.84
CA SER A 504 13.02 1.10 -1.69
C SER A 504 13.24 2.37 -0.84
N LYS A 505 12.65 3.51 -1.21
CA LYS A 505 12.81 4.82 -0.55
C LYS A 505 14.27 5.28 -0.51
N TYR A 506 15.01 5.04 -1.57
CA TYR A 506 16.44 5.32 -1.66
C TYR A 506 16.76 6.83 -1.73
N TYR A 507 15.94 7.61 -2.44
CA TYR A 507 16.22 9.03 -2.65
C TYR A 507 15.90 9.86 -1.40
N ALA A 508 16.75 10.82 -1.08
CA ALA A 508 16.51 11.80 -0.03
C ALA A 508 15.35 12.74 -0.41
N VAL A 509 14.39 12.96 0.50
CA VAL A 509 13.16 13.72 0.28
C VAL A 509 12.90 14.75 1.39
#